data_fbf52e830c28df8a5775e6b4f529db85
#
_entry.id   fbf52e830c28df8a5775e6b4f529db85
#
_cell.length_a   1.000
_cell.length_b   1.000
_cell.length_c   1.000
_cell.angle_alpha   90.00
_cell.angle_beta   90.00
_cell.angle_gamma   90.00
#
_symmetry.space_group_name_H-M   'P 1'
#
loop_
_entity.id
_entity.type
_entity.pdbx_description
1 polymer ?
#
loop_
_entity_poly.entity_id
_entity_poly.type
_entity_poly.pdbx_seq_one_letter_code
_entity_poly.pdbx_strand_id
1 'polypeptide(L)'
;MSLEGNKVGWVGTGNMGSPMSHCLIGDGASVAVFDPAADNMSAAVSAGARAGSSNHDVAADAEFVFSMIPDDDVLRAVALGDGGVLSAMSPGSVYVDMSTVSPEVSGEVAAAADAAGIGYLRAPVSGSTILAEAGNLTIMASGPEDAYGRCEPLFE
;
A
#
# COMPACT_ATOMS: atom_id res chain seq x y z
N MET A 1 -10.45 7.39 13.76
CA MET A 1 -10.69 8.65 12.99
C MET A 1 -11.35 8.26 11.67
N SER A 2 -12.26 9.05 11.09
CA SER A 2 -12.87 8.68 9.80
C SER A 2 -11.90 8.96 8.66
N LEU A 3 -11.71 7.99 7.77
CA LEU A 3 -10.89 8.10 6.56
C LEU A 3 -11.74 8.42 5.31
N GLU A 4 -12.97 8.89 5.50
CA GLU A 4 -13.84 9.29 4.39
C GLU A 4 -13.15 10.32 3.49
N GLY A 5 -13.21 10.07 2.17
CA GLY A 5 -12.59 10.92 1.15
C GLY A 5 -11.17 10.51 0.76
N ASN A 6 -10.46 9.70 1.56
CA ASN A 6 -9.15 9.20 1.17
C ASN A 6 -9.29 8.11 0.09
N LYS A 7 -8.54 8.27 -0.98
CA LYS A 7 -8.45 7.28 -2.07
C LYS A 7 -7.17 6.47 -1.92
N VAL A 8 -7.34 5.17 -1.70
CA VAL A 8 -6.25 4.25 -1.41
C VAL A 8 -6.18 3.16 -2.46
N GLY A 9 -5.00 2.96 -3.05
CA GLY A 9 -4.63 1.78 -3.81
C GLY A 9 -3.93 0.77 -2.89
N TRP A 10 -4.28 -0.50 -2.98
CA TRP A 10 -3.66 -1.55 -2.19
C TRP A 10 -3.20 -2.72 -3.08
N VAL A 11 -1.92 -3.07 -3.01
CA VAL A 11 -1.32 -4.16 -3.76
C VAL A 11 -0.88 -5.28 -2.80
N GLY A 12 -1.33 -6.49 -3.08
CA GLY A 12 -1.05 -7.67 -2.27
C GLY A 12 -2.09 -7.88 -1.18
N THR A 13 -3.02 -8.79 -1.41
CA THR A 13 -4.13 -9.15 -0.52
C THR A 13 -4.01 -10.57 0.02
N GLY A 14 -2.77 -11.02 0.28
CA GLY A 14 -2.49 -12.28 0.95
C GLY A 14 -2.88 -12.27 2.44
N ASN A 15 -2.29 -13.18 3.22
CA ASN A 15 -2.64 -13.39 4.63
C ASN A 15 -2.50 -12.13 5.51
N MET A 16 -1.55 -11.23 5.19
CA MET A 16 -1.38 -9.98 5.93
C MET A 16 -2.07 -8.81 5.25
N GLY A 17 -1.92 -8.66 3.94
CA GLY A 17 -2.47 -7.53 3.20
C GLY A 17 -3.99 -7.47 3.19
N SER A 18 -4.67 -8.61 3.17
CA SER A 18 -6.14 -8.66 3.22
C SER A 18 -6.68 -8.05 4.52
N PRO A 19 -6.33 -8.54 5.73
CA PRO A 19 -6.85 -7.94 6.97
C PRO A 19 -6.41 -6.48 7.16
N MET A 20 -5.19 -6.11 6.74
CA MET A 20 -4.73 -4.74 6.83
C MET A 20 -5.56 -3.78 5.96
N SER A 21 -5.86 -4.16 4.71
CA SER A 21 -6.73 -3.37 3.84
C SER A 21 -8.16 -3.23 4.38
N HIS A 22 -8.65 -4.26 5.09
CA HIS A 22 -9.97 -4.23 5.73
C HIS A 22 -10.09 -3.13 6.80
N CYS A 23 -9.03 -2.85 7.55
CA CYS A 23 -9.03 -1.77 8.54
C CYS A 23 -9.32 -0.42 7.86
N LEU A 24 -8.63 -0.11 6.76
CA LEU A 24 -8.85 1.13 6.00
C LEU A 24 -10.28 1.22 5.43
N ILE A 25 -10.82 0.10 4.92
CA ILE A 25 -12.19 0.04 4.41
C ILE A 25 -13.17 0.28 5.56
N GLY A 26 -12.94 -0.35 6.72
CA GLY A 26 -13.79 -0.21 7.91
C GLY A 26 -13.84 1.22 8.44
N ASP A 27 -12.75 1.97 8.30
CA ASP A 27 -12.66 3.39 8.71
C ASP A 27 -13.13 4.37 7.63
N GLY A 28 -13.62 3.86 6.50
CA GLY A 28 -14.32 4.65 5.48
C GLY A 28 -13.48 5.09 4.30
N ALA A 29 -12.23 4.63 4.16
CA ALA A 29 -11.43 4.92 2.97
C ALA A 29 -12.01 4.26 1.71
N SER A 30 -11.89 4.93 0.58
CA SER A 30 -12.20 4.36 -0.74
C SER A 30 -11.01 3.54 -1.22
N VAL A 31 -11.06 2.22 -1.05
CA VAL A 31 -9.95 1.32 -1.33
C VAL A 31 -10.16 0.56 -2.64
N ALA A 32 -9.15 0.57 -3.51
CA ALA A 32 -9.02 -0.31 -4.67
C ALA A 32 -7.92 -1.33 -4.41
N VAL A 33 -8.17 -2.62 -4.60
CA VAL A 33 -7.22 -3.70 -4.31
C VAL A 33 -6.81 -4.43 -5.57
N PHE A 34 -5.55 -4.86 -5.62
CA PHE A 34 -5.05 -5.76 -6.65
C PHE A 34 -4.14 -6.84 -6.07
N ASP A 35 -4.35 -8.06 -6.53
CA ASP A 35 -3.50 -9.22 -6.31
C ASP A 35 -3.51 -10.07 -7.57
N PRO A 36 -2.37 -10.60 -8.05
CA PRO A 36 -2.35 -11.48 -9.23
C PRO A 36 -3.16 -12.77 -9.06
N ALA A 37 -3.34 -13.22 -7.81
CA ALA A 37 -4.28 -14.28 -7.47
C ALA A 37 -5.66 -13.67 -7.15
N ALA A 38 -6.55 -13.66 -8.13
CA ALA A 38 -7.85 -12.98 -8.02
C ALA A 38 -8.68 -13.40 -6.79
N ASP A 39 -8.57 -14.65 -6.37
CA ASP A 39 -9.27 -15.17 -5.19
C ASP A 39 -8.84 -14.45 -3.88
N ASN A 40 -7.61 -13.98 -3.83
CA ASN A 40 -7.11 -13.22 -2.66
C ASN A 40 -7.84 -11.89 -2.46
N MET A 41 -8.42 -11.31 -3.51
CA MET A 41 -9.16 -10.05 -3.42
C MET A 41 -10.58 -10.21 -2.86
N SER A 42 -11.12 -11.44 -2.85
CA SER A 42 -12.54 -11.71 -2.56
C SER A 42 -13.00 -11.13 -1.22
N ALA A 43 -12.18 -11.27 -0.18
CA ALA A 43 -12.53 -10.77 1.15
C ALA A 43 -12.57 -9.23 1.20
N ALA A 44 -11.58 -8.55 0.62
CA ALA A 44 -11.54 -7.09 0.55
C ALA A 44 -12.71 -6.53 -0.28
N VAL A 45 -13.04 -7.18 -1.41
CA VAL A 45 -14.19 -6.80 -2.24
C VAL A 45 -15.50 -6.98 -1.49
N SER A 46 -15.65 -8.07 -0.74
CA SER A 46 -16.82 -8.30 0.12
C SER A 46 -16.95 -7.26 1.23
N ALA A 47 -15.84 -6.69 1.69
CA ALA A 47 -15.80 -5.61 2.66
C ALA A 47 -16.07 -4.22 2.05
N GLY A 48 -16.11 -4.08 0.73
CA GLY A 48 -16.44 -2.84 0.04
C GLY A 48 -15.33 -2.25 -0.85
N ALA A 49 -14.19 -2.95 -1.00
CA ALA A 49 -13.16 -2.51 -1.92
C ALA A 49 -13.56 -2.70 -3.39
N ARG A 50 -13.00 -1.87 -4.26
CA ARG A 50 -13.04 -2.08 -5.70
C ARG A 50 -11.95 -3.08 -6.10
N ALA A 51 -12.30 -4.13 -6.84
CA ALA A 51 -11.30 -4.98 -7.48
C ALA A 51 -10.61 -4.23 -8.62
N GLY A 52 -9.29 -4.15 -8.58
CA GLY A 52 -8.47 -3.61 -9.65
C GLY A 52 -8.05 -4.69 -10.66
N SER A 53 -7.70 -4.27 -11.86
CA SER A 53 -7.23 -5.13 -12.94
C SER A 53 -5.70 -5.22 -13.03
N SER A 54 -4.98 -4.32 -12.38
CA SER A 54 -3.51 -4.24 -12.39
C SER A 54 -2.99 -3.33 -11.26
N ASN A 55 -1.66 -3.35 -11.04
CA ASN A 55 -0.98 -2.39 -10.18
C ASN A 55 -1.25 -0.94 -10.62
N HIS A 56 -1.18 -0.69 -11.92
CA HIS A 56 -1.46 0.61 -12.52
C HIS A 56 -2.89 1.08 -12.22
N ASP A 57 -3.89 0.20 -12.40
CA ASP A 57 -5.30 0.54 -12.21
C ASP A 57 -5.61 1.00 -10.78
N VAL A 58 -5.06 0.32 -9.77
CA VAL A 58 -5.32 0.69 -8.37
C VAL A 58 -4.56 1.93 -7.93
N ALA A 59 -3.48 2.28 -8.62
CA ALA A 59 -2.62 3.42 -8.29
C ALA A 59 -3.02 4.73 -9.00
N ALA A 60 -3.70 4.67 -10.15
CA ALA A 60 -3.90 5.81 -11.04
C ALA A 60 -4.65 6.99 -10.40
N ASP A 61 -5.67 6.72 -9.59
CA ASP A 61 -6.48 7.75 -8.92
C ASP A 61 -6.24 7.82 -7.41
N ALA A 62 -5.24 7.09 -6.91
CA ALA A 62 -4.97 6.99 -5.48
C ALA A 62 -4.11 8.16 -4.98
N GLU A 63 -4.46 8.68 -3.81
CA GLU A 63 -3.62 9.61 -3.07
C GLU A 63 -2.53 8.88 -2.27
N PHE A 64 -2.87 7.68 -1.83
CA PHE A 64 -1.99 6.77 -1.11
C PHE A 64 -2.01 5.40 -1.76
N VAL A 65 -0.84 4.81 -1.98
CA VAL A 65 -0.72 3.43 -2.44
C VAL A 65 0.04 2.63 -1.40
N PHE A 66 -0.52 1.50 -1.02
CA PHE A 66 0.12 0.55 -0.10
C PHE A 66 0.50 -0.73 -0.83
N SER A 67 1.60 -1.34 -0.44
CA SER A 67 1.97 -2.69 -0.86
C SER A 67 2.32 -3.58 0.33
N MET A 68 1.89 -4.83 0.25
CA MET A 68 2.25 -5.90 1.18
C MET A 68 2.54 -7.15 0.36
N ILE A 69 3.79 -7.32 -0.03
CA ILE A 69 4.25 -8.29 -1.03
C ILE A 69 5.40 -9.15 -0.47
N PRO A 70 5.72 -10.31 -1.09
CA PRO A 70 6.56 -11.32 -0.45
C PRO A 70 8.07 -11.05 -0.48
N ASP A 71 8.63 -10.36 -1.48
CA ASP A 71 10.07 -10.25 -1.67
C ASP A 71 10.52 -9.06 -2.53
N ASP A 72 11.83 -8.89 -2.66
CA ASP A 72 12.49 -7.81 -3.39
C ASP A 72 12.12 -7.79 -4.89
N ASP A 73 12.08 -8.95 -5.55
CA ASP A 73 11.80 -9.03 -6.98
C ASP A 73 10.35 -8.63 -7.29
N VAL A 74 9.43 -9.05 -6.41
CA VAL A 74 8.03 -8.62 -6.51
C VAL A 74 7.90 -7.13 -6.25
N LEU A 75 8.63 -6.56 -5.29
CA LEU A 75 8.61 -5.11 -5.05
C LEU A 75 9.13 -4.34 -6.26
N ARG A 76 10.24 -4.78 -6.87
CA ARG A 76 10.73 -4.15 -8.12
C ARG A 76 9.67 -4.17 -9.22
N ALA A 77 9.02 -5.32 -9.42
CA ALA A 77 7.96 -5.45 -10.43
C ALA A 77 6.75 -4.55 -10.13
N VAL A 78 6.28 -4.54 -8.89
CA VAL A 78 5.12 -3.74 -8.45
C VAL A 78 5.41 -2.25 -8.51
N ALA A 79 6.56 -1.81 -8.05
CA ALA A 79 6.89 -0.39 -7.97
C ALA A 79 7.44 0.17 -9.28
N LEU A 80 8.42 -0.52 -9.89
CA LEU A 80 9.29 -0.01 -10.95
C LEU A 80 9.03 -0.65 -12.31
N GLY A 81 8.30 -1.76 -12.38
CA GLY A 81 8.01 -2.48 -13.61
C GLY A 81 7.10 -1.71 -14.57
N ASP A 82 6.98 -2.22 -15.79
CA ASP A 82 6.01 -1.71 -16.76
C ASP A 82 4.60 -1.80 -16.18
N GLY A 83 3.90 -0.66 -16.12
CA GLY A 83 2.60 -0.57 -15.45
C GLY A 83 2.68 -0.71 -13.93
N GLY A 84 3.83 -0.48 -13.32
CA GLY A 84 4.01 -0.42 -11.89
C GLY A 84 3.34 0.80 -11.25
N VAL A 85 3.21 0.77 -9.93
CA VAL A 85 2.45 1.81 -9.19
C VAL A 85 3.04 3.21 -9.40
N LEU A 86 4.38 3.37 -9.40
CA LEU A 86 5.01 4.68 -9.56
C LEU A 86 4.74 5.33 -10.91
N SER A 87 4.55 4.52 -11.97
CA SER A 87 4.20 5.04 -13.30
C SER A 87 2.77 5.57 -13.41
N ALA A 88 1.89 5.16 -12.50
CA ALA A 88 0.48 5.53 -12.48
C ALA A 88 0.16 6.64 -11.49
N MET A 89 0.94 6.76 -10.42
CA MET A 89 0.71 7.71 -9.34
C MET A 89 0.98 9.15 -9.80
N SER A 90 0.22 10.08 -9.27
CA SER A 90 0.42 11.51 -9.52
C SER A 90 1.49 12.09 -8.59
N PRO A 91 2.27 13.10 -9.04
CA PRO A 91 3.13 13.87 -8.15
C PRO A 91 2.36 14.39 -6.93
N GLY A 92 2.96 14.32 -5.76
CA GLY A 92 2.35 14.69 -4.50
C GLY A 92 1.58 13.57 -3.80
N SER A 93 1.39 12.40 -4.42
CA SER A 93 0.87 11.21 -3.73
C SER A 93 1.95 10.53 -2.88
N VAL A 94 1.57 9.53 -2.07
CA VAL A 94 2.49 8.80 -1.20
C VAL A 94 2.39 7.30 -1.47
N TYR A 95 3.54 6.66 -1.70
CA TYR A 95 3.67 5.20 -1.77
C TYR A 95 4.23 4.66 -0.44
N VAL A 96 3.54 3.70 0.13
CA VAL A 96 3.89 3.05 1.41
C VAL A 96 4.13 1.57 1.17
N ASP A 97 5.37 1.11 1.31
CA ASP A 97 5.66 -0.31 1.28
C ASP A 97 5.74 -0.88 2.70
N MET A 98 4.82 -1.79 3.00
CA MET A 98 4.70 -2.44 4.30
C MET A 98 5.35 -3.83 4.34
N SER A 99 6.03 -4.19 3.27
CA SER A 99 6.67 -5.50 3.10
C SER A 99 7.99 -5.59 3.88
N THR A 100 8.43 -6.81 4.16
CA THR A 100 9.78 -7.09 4.66
C THR A 100 10.69 -7.36 3.47
N VAL A 101 11.45 -6.36 3.07
CA VAL A 101 12.35 -6.36 1.92
C VAL A 101 13.71 -5.80 2.27
N SER A 102 14.70 -5.96 1.38
CA SER A 102 16.04 -5.45 1.60
C SER A 102 16.09 -3.91 1.58
N PRO A 103 17.04 -3.29 2.31
CA PRO A 103 17.31 -1.85 2.20
C PRO A 103 17.71 -1.43 0.79
N GLU A 104 18.31 -2.33 0.02
CA GLU A 104 18.76 -2.09 -1.35
C GLU A 104 17.57 -1.80 -2.27
N VAL A 105 16.59 -2.71 -2.34
CA VAL A 105 15.41 -2.52 -3.17
C VAL A 105 14.57 -1.33 -2.69
N SER A 106 14.45 -1.12 -1.38
CA SER A 106 13.80 0.07 -0.85
C SER A 106 14.48 1.36 -1.29
N GLY A 107 15.82 1.37 -1.39
CA GLY A 107 16.58 2.50 -1.91
C GLY A 107 16.33 2.76 -3.40
N GLU A 108 16.21 1.70 -4.21
CA GLU A 108 15.85 1.81 -5.63
C GLU A 108 14.45 2.45 -5.80
N VAL A 109 13.49 1.98 -5.03
CA VAL A 109 12.10 2.50 -5.06
C VAL A 109 12.06 3.95 -4.58
N ALA A 110 12.77 4.27 -3.48
CA ALA A 110 12.84 5.63 -2.95
C ALA A 110 13.39 6.63 -3.98
N ALA A 111 14.46 6.27 -4.69
CA ALA A 111 15.06 7.11 -5.73
C ALA A 111 14.11 7.36 -6.91
N ALA A 112 13.39 6.33 -7.34
CA ALA A 112 12.41 6.45 -8.42
C ALA A 112 11.18 7.27 -8.00
N ALA A 113 10.69 7.10 -6.78
CA ALA A 113 9.58 7.87 -6.22
C ALA A 113 9.95 9.36 -6.12
N ASP A 114 11.14 9.68 -5.60
CA ASP A 114 11.65 11.06 -5.50
C ASP A 114 11.72 11.72 -6.88
N ALA A 115 12.26 11.03 -7.88
CA ALA A 115 12.33 11.51 -9.26
C ALA A 115 10.94 11.77 -9.88
N ALA A 116 9.90 11.08 -9.41
CA ALA A 116 8.52 11.26 -9.85
C ALA A 116 7.72 12.26 -8.98
N GLY A 117 8.33 12.84 -7.96
CA GLY A 117 7.63 13.73 -7.01
C GLY A 117 6.64 13.02 -6.10
N ILE A 118 6.85 11.73 -5.83
CA ILE A 118 6.02 10.87 -4.99
C ILE A 118 6.74 10.65 -3.65
N GLY A 119 6.04 10.87 -2.54
CA GLY A 119 6.56 10.51 -1.23
C GLY A 119 6.67 8.99 -1.09
N TYR A 120 7.76 8.49 -0.52
CA TYR A 120 7.93 7.05 -0.30
C TYR A 120 8.23 6.75 1.17
N LEU A 121 7.44 5.86 1.76
CA LEU A 121 7.66 5.35 3.11
C LEU A 121 7.96 3.85 3.07
N ARG A 122 9.01 3.45 3.76
CA ARG A 122 9.18 2.08 4.23
C ARG A 122 8.47 1.93 5.55
N ALA A 123 7.53 1.01 5.63
CA ALA A 123 6.71 0.84 6.81
C ALA A 123 6.49 -0.65 7.14
N PRO A 124 7.57 -1.46 7.29
CA PRO A 124 7.42 -2.85 7.64
C PRO A 124 6.67 -2.98 8.97
N VAL A 125 5.95 -4.09 9.09
CA VAL A 125 5.07 -4.35 10.23
C VAL A 125 5.59 -5.49 11.10
N SER A 126 5.26 -5.43 12.38
CA SER A 126 5.50 -6.51 13.33
C SER A 126 4.17 -6.90 13.99
N GLY A 127 3.88 -8.19 13.96
CA GLY A 127 2.68 -8.79 14.53
C GLY A 127 2.19 -9.98 13.72
N SER A 128 1.12 -10.61 14.21
CA SER A 128 0.48 -11.75 13.56
C SER A 128 -0.74 -11.32 12.75
N THR A 129 -1.33 -12.27 12.01
CA THR A 129 -2.62 -12.06 11.31
C THR A 129 -3.74 -11.65 12.26
N ILE A 130 -3.76 -12.16 13.48
CA ILE A 130 -4.73 -11.78 14.52
C ILE A 130 -4.60 -10.30 14.87
N LEU A 131 -3.36 -9.80 14.99
CA LEU A 131 -3.11 -8.38 15.24
C LEU A 131 -3.44 -7.52 14.02
N ALA A 132 -3.23 -8.04 12.82
CA ALA A 132 -3.62 -7.35 11.59
C ALA A 132 -5.16 -7.20 11.49
N GLU A 133 -5.90 -8.26 11.79
CA GLU A 133 -7.37 -8.23 11.83
C GLU A 133 -7.93 -7.25 12.87
N ALA A 134 -7.21 -7.09 13.98
CA ALA A 134 -7.59 -6.20 15.07
C ALA A 134 -7.11 -4.74 14.90
N GLY A 135 -6.37 -4.42 13.82
CA GLY A 135 -5.76 -3.11 13.63
C GLY A 135 -4.66 -2.76 14.64
N ASN A 136 -3.99 -3.77 15.21
CA ASN A 136 -3.03 -3.61 16.30
C ASN A 136 -1.59 -4.01 15.92
N LEU A 137 -1.23 -3.89 14.64
CA LEU A 137 0.15 -4.10 14.19
C LEU A 137 1.05 -2.95 14.66
N THR A 138 2.30 -3.28 14.97
CA THR A 138 3.33 -2.25 15.08
C THR A 138 3.85 -1.92 13.69
N ILE A 139 3.79 -0.66 13.31
CA ILE A 139 4.27 -0.14 12.02
C ILE A 139 5.57 0.63 12.26
N MET A 140 6.64 0.26 11.57
CA MET A 140 7.96 0.89 11.69
C MET A 140 8.22 1.78 10.47
N ALA A 141 7.52 2.91 10.41
CA ALA A 141 7.61 3.81 9.27
C ALA A 141 8.92 4.62 9.25
N SER A 142 9.50 4.76 8.06
CA SER A 142 10.66 5.61 7.80
C SER A 142 10.59 6.21 6.40
N GLY A 143 10.99 7.48 6.27
CA GLY A 143 10.97 8.23 5.02
C GLY A 143 10.82 9.73 5.27
N PRO A 144 10.39 10.52 4.26
CA PRO A 144 10.16 11.94 4.41
C PRO A 144 9.10 12.27 5.47
N GLU A 145 9.36 13.27 6.31
CA GLU A 145 8.48 13.66 7.43
C GLU A 145 7.09 14.12 6.95
N ASP A 146 7.02 14.85 5.85
CA ASP A 146 5.76 15.30 5.26
C ASP A 146 4.92 14.13 4.72
N ALA A 147 5.55 13.14 4.11
CA ALA A 147 4.87 11.92 3.68
C ALA A 147 4.34 11.13 4.88
N TYR A 148 5.13 11.02 5.96
CA TYR A 148 4.69 10.36 7.19
C TYR A 148 3.49 11.08 7.80
N GLY A 149 3.56 12.39 7.98
CA GLY A 149 2.47 13.17 8.58
C GLY A 149 1.13 13.04 7.83
N ARG A 150 1.18 12.85 6.50
CA ARG A 150 -0.01 12.58 5.70
C ARG A 150 -0.54 11.16 5.85
N CYS A 151 0.33 10.19 6.12
CA CYS A 151 -0.04 8.79 6.31
C CYS A 151 -0.41 8.44 7.75
N GLU A 152 -0.03 9.26 8.73
CA GLU A 152 -0.26 8.98 10.15
C GLU A 152 -1.72 8.60 10.47
N PRO A 153 -2.76 9.29 9.93
CA PRO A 153 -4.15 8.90 10.17
C PRO A 153 -4.53 7.53 9.56
N LEU A 154 -3.76 7.04 8.58
CA LEU A 154 -3.97 5.75 7.95
C LEU A 154 -3.27 4.60 8.70
N PHE A 155 -2.40 4.93 9.65
CA PHE A 155 -1.67 3.99 10.50
C PHE A 155 -2.34 3.77 11.86
N GLU A 156 -3.27 4.61 12.27
CA GLU A 156 -4.03 4.55 13.52
C GLU A 156 -5.24 3.60 13.42
#